data_57ca005df7b77424793792f14c28d825
#
_entry.id   57ca005df7b77424793792f14c28d825
#
_cell.length_a   1.000
_cell.length_b   1.000
_cell.length_c   1.000
_cell.angle_alpha   90.00
_cell.angle_beta   90.00
_cell.angle_gamma   90.00
#
_symmetry.space_group_name_H-M   'P 1'
#
loop_
_entity.id
_entity.type
_entity.pdbx_description
1 polymer ?
#
loop_
_entity_poly.entity_id
_entity_poly.type
_entity_poly.pdbx_seq_one_letter_code
_entity_poly.pdbx_strand_id
1 'polypeptide(L)'
;MNRVKPHTDYKGPIESGLAKMCAIGLGKYDGAREIHRHLFTVGLGEAIRGVAATMLATGRILGGLAILENAYHETARLVGVPAAELLETEERLLEDARRLMGRLPLDEIDILLCDRLGKNVSGAGLDTNVVGRSVYGYTAGQPWRDGMPRILRIAVMDLTDESDGNAVGMGLVDFVPRRFAERVDAEVTRLNSLTSCSPTAAKTPVVLADDREAILAAIRTSPLRREGPRVVYVRDTLELERVLVSEACRPLVEGRKGIEVVSGPAPLRFDERGRLQSPFA
;
A
#
# COMPACT_ATOMS: atom_id res chain seq x y z
N MET A 1 9.38 10.18 18.70
CA MET A 1 9.04 10.72 17.38
C MET A 1 8.49 9.62 16.49
N ASN A 2 7.62 9.98 15.54
CA ASN A 2 7.11 9.04 14.54
C ASN A 2 6.60 9.78 13.30
N ARG A 3 6.49 9.02 12.18
CA ARG A 3 5.86 9.49 10.94
C ARG A 3 4.34 9.48 11.11
N VAL A 4 3.70 10.62 10.80
CA VAL A 4 2.25 10.71 10.67
C VAL A 4 1.88 10.42 9.23
N LYS A 5 1.14 9.34 8.99
CA LYS A 5 0.70 8.93 7.67
C LYS A 5 -0.56 8.08 7.72
N PRO A 6 -1.32 7.97 6.63
CA PRO A 6 -2.41 7.02 6.51
C PRO A 6 -1.96 5.59 6.80
N HIS A 7 -2.77 4.86 7.56
CA HIS A 7 -2.51 3.45 7.87
C HIS A 7 -2.97 2.55 6.71
N THR A 8 -2.34 1.39 6.56
CA THR A 8 -2.67 0.42 5.51
C THR A 8 -3.89 -0.44 5.85
N ASP A 9 -4.24 -0.57 7.12
CA ASP A 9 -5.19 -1.59 7.55
C ASP A 9 -6.50 -1.01 8.09
N TYR A 10 -6.52 0.25 8.52
CA TYR A 10 -7.71 0.93 9.02
C TYR A 10 -7.68 2.42 8.70
N LYS A 11 -8.83 3.07 8.84
CA LYS A 11 -8.99 4.52 8.70
C LYS A 11 -9.66 5.11 9.93
N GLY A 12 -9.30 6.36 10.23
CA GLY A 12 -9.88 7.11 11.34
C GLY A 12 -9.28 8.51 11.45
N PRO A 13 -9.65 9.25 12.51
CA PRO A 13 -9.05 10.55 12.79
C PRO A 13 -7.58 10.42 13.22
N ILE A 14 -7.20 9.29 13.85
CA ILE A 14 -5.82 8.94 14.20
C ILE A 14 -5.50 7.61 13.53
N GLU A 15 -4.38 7.55 12.81
CA GLU A 15 -3.93 6.35 12.12
C GLU A 15 -2.47 6.02 12.52
N SER A 16 -1.49 6.23 11.65
CA SER A 16 -0.08 6.05 12.00
C SER A 16 0.52 7.37 12.46
N GLY A 17 1.10 7.40 13.65
CA GLY A 17 1.64 8.64 14.21
C GLY A 17 2.12 8.50 15.66
N LEU A 18 2.11 9.61 16.40
CA LEU A 18 2.58 9.69 17.77
C LEU A 18 1.69 8.88 18.74
N ALA A 19 0.36 8.92 18.55
CA ALA A 19 -0.59 8.14 19.35
C ALA A 19 -0.34 6.63 19.18
N LYS A 20 -0.08 6.19 17.94
CA LYS A 20 0.29 4.78 17.67
C LYS A 20 1.59 4.40 18.38
N MET A 21 2.57 5.30 18.46
CA MET A 21 3.80 5.05 19.22
C MET A 21 3.55 4.87 20.71
N CYS A 22 2.60 5.60 21.31
CA CYS A 22 2.19 5.36 22.69
C CYS A 22 1.65 3.94 22.87
N ALA A 23 0.70 3.53 22.02
CA ALA A 23 -0.01 2.26 22.17
C ALA A 23 0.83 1.03 21.74
N ILE A 24 1.38 1.06 20.54
CA ILE A 24 2.07 -0.10 19.93
C ILE A 24 3.59 0.02 20.10
N GLY A 25 4.18 1.19 19.85
CA GLY A 25 5.62 1.41 19.94
C GLY A 25 6.16 1.16 21.34
N LEU A 26 5.62 1.84 22.35
CA LEU A 26 6.00 1.64 23.77
C LEU A 26 5.43 0.34 24.33
N GLY A 27 4.26 -0.09 23.87
CA GLY A 27 3.63 -1.36 24.27
C GLY A 27 4.29 -2.59 23.65
N LYS A 28 5.16 -2.43 22.66
CA LYS A 28 5.88 -3.50 21.97
C LYS A 28 4.96 -4.65 21.53
N TYR A 29 5.37 -5.90 21.69
CA TYR A 29 4.63 -7.08 21.29
C TYR A 29 3.26 -7.18 21.99
N ASP A 30 3.21 -7.00 23.30
CA ASP A 30 1.96 -7.12 24.07
C ASP A 30 0.98 -6.00 23.71
N GLY A 31 1.46 -4.76 23.55
CA GLY A 31 0.65 -3.66 23.08
C GLY A 31 0.10 -3.89 21.69
N ALA A 32 0.91 -4.38 20.76
CA ALA A 32 0.47 -4.70 19.41
C ALA A 32 -0.61 -5.81 19.43
N ARG A 33 -0.36 -6.91 20.15
CA ARG A 33 -1.30 -8.03 20.25
C ARG A 33 -2.63 -7.61 20.86
N GLU A 34 -2.61 -6.81 21.93
CA GLU A 34 -3.83 -6.36 22.59
C GLU A 34 -4.62 -5.39 21.72
N ILE A 35 -3.97 -4.42 21.08
CA ILE A 35 -4.64 -3.48 20.18
C ILE A 35 -5.32 -4.20 19.01
N HIS A 36 -4.67 -5.20 18.39
CA HIS A 36 -5.29 -5.94 17.28
C HIS A 36 -6.54 -6.75 17.68
N ARG A 37 -6.68 -7.16 18.95
CA ARG A 37 -7.90 -7.80 19.44
C ARG A 37 -9.13 -6.90 19.38
N HIS A 38 -8.92 -5.58 19.43
CA HIS A 38 -10.00 -4.59 19.38
C HIS A 38 -10.42 -4.22 17.95
N LEU A 39 -9.78 -4.79 16.92
CA LEU A 39 -10.03 -4.47 15.49
C LEU A 39 -11.52 -4.55 15.13
N PHE A 40 -12.20 -5.62 15.52
CA PHE A 40 -13.60 -5.90 15.15
C PHE A 40 -14.62 -5.51 16.24
N THR A 41 -14.19 -4.88 17.31
CA THR A 41 -15.06 -4.39 18.38
C THR A 41 -15.16 -2.87 18.35
N VAL A 42 -14.19 -2.18 18.93
CA VAL A 42 -14.13 -0.70 18.96
C VAL A 42 -13.35 -0.11 17.79
N GLY A 43 -12.59 -0.93 17.04
CA GLY A 43 -11.71 -0.51 15.96
C GLY A 43 -10.32 -0.08 16.42
N LEU A 44 -9.31 -0.25 15.54
CA LEU A 44 -7.91 0.02 15.88
C LEU A 44 -7.66 1.50 16.23
N GLY A 45 -8.28 2.41 15.51
CA GLY A 45 -8.11 3.85 15.73
C GLY A 45 -8.56 4.29 17.12
N GLU A 46 -9.74 3.86 17.55
CA GLU A 46 -10.26 4.17 18.87
C GLU A 46 -9.48 3.49 19.99
N ALA A 47 -9.07 2.24 19.81
CA ALA A 47 -8.21 1.55 20.76
C ALA A 47 -6.87 2.26 20.96
N ILE A 48 -6.21 2.66 19.87
CA ILE A 48 -4.96 3.44 19.90
C ILE A 48 -5.17 4.79 20.59
N ARG A 49 -6.25 5.50 20.24
CA ARG A 49 -6.60 6.80 20.85
C ARG A 49 -6.81 6.68 22.36
N GLY A 50 -7.55 5.67 22.82
CA GLY A 50 -7.81 5.43 24.23
C GLY A 50 -6.54 5.15 25.04
N VAL A 51 -5.68 4.27 24.53
CA VAL A 51 -4.39 3.99 25.17
C VAL A 51 -3.50 5.23 25.19
N ALA A 52 -3.39 5.97 24.09
CA ALA A 52 -2.60 7.18 24.01
C ALA A 52 -3.11 8.24 25.00
N ALA A 53 -4.43 8.46 25.08
CA ALA A 53 -5.03 9.40 26.03
C ALA A 53 -4.71 9.02 27.49
N THR A 54 -4.80 7.73 27.84
CA THR A 54 -4.44 7.22 29.18
C THR A 54 -2.98 7.48 29.50
N MET A 55 -2.08 7.25 28.54
CA MET A 55 -0.64 7.47 28.75
C MET A 55 -0.31 8.97 28.86
N LEU A 56 -0.94 9.82 28.06
CA LEU A 56 -0.77 11.28 28.14
C LEU A 56 -1.24 11.82 29.51
N ALA A 57 -2.36 11.29 30.02
CA ALA A 57 -2.90 11.67 31.34
C ALA A 57 -1.95 11.36 32.51
N THR A 58 -0.97 10.48 32.34
CA THR A 58 0.05 10.19 33.39
C THR A 58 1.03 11.36 33.60
N GLY A 59 1.08 12.34 32.68
CA GLY A 59 2.05 13.43 32.70
C GLY A 59 3.51 13.03 32.45
N ARG A 60 3.76 11.75 32.10
CA ARG A 60 5.13 11.23 31.84
C ARG A 60 5.58 11.48 30.39
N ILE A 61 4.67 11.81 29.50
CA ILE A 61 4.94 12.18 28.10
C ILE A 61 4.90 13.70 28.02
N LEU A 62 6.02 14.34 27.69
CA LEU A 62 6.11 15.80 27.57
C LEU A 62 5.60 16.28 26.21
N GLY A 63 5.72 15.46 25.17
CA GLY A 63 5.32 15.75 23.80
C GLY A 63 5.91 14.76 22.82
N GLY A 64 5.76 15.07 21.52
CA GLY A 64 6.27 14.27 20.44
C GLY A 64 6.82 15.10 19.29
N LEU A 65 7.61 14.47 18.42
CA LEU A 65 8.05 15.02 17.14
C LEU A 65 7.35 14.25 16.02
N ALA A 66 6.41 14.90 15.35
CA ALA A 66 5.73 14.37 14.18
C ALA A 66 6.54 14.65 12.92
N ILE A 67 6.67 13.64 12.06
CA ILE A 67 7.36 13.69 10.78
C ILE A 67 6.32 13.50 9.68
N LEU A 68 6.24 14.42 8.73
CA LEU A 68 5.47 14.27 7.50
C LEU A 68 6.43 14.03 6.34
N GLU A 69 6.12 13.05 5.51
CA GLU A 69 6.87 12.73 4.29
C GLU A 69 6.08 13.18 3.06
N ASN A 70 6.80 13.55 1.99
CA ASN A 70 6.23 13.82 0.68
C ASN A 70 6.07 12.52 -0.13
N ALA A 71 5.65 12.65 -1.40
CA ALA A 71 5.46 11.52 -2.31
C ALA A 71 6.78 10.78 -2.67
N TYR A 72 7.93 11.37 -2.39
CA TYR A 72 9.27 10.78 -2.58
C TYR A 72 9.83 10.16 -1.30
N HIS A 73 9.01 10.08 -0.23
CA HIS A 73 9.42 9.63 1.10
C HIS A 73 10.52 10.48 1.77
N GLU A 74 10.67 11.71 1.31
CA GLU A 74 11.54 12.69 1.95
C GLU A 74 10.80 13.43 3.04
N THR A 75 11.52 13.87 4.07
CA THR A 75 10.94 14.68 5.15
C THR A 75 10.48 16.04 4.64
N ALA A 76 9.18 16.22 4.48
CA ALA A 76 8.57 17.48 4.08
C ALA A 76 8.39 18.45 5.24
N ARG A 77 8.09 17.94 6.45
CA ARG A 77 7.86 18.78 7.63
C ARG A 77 8.13 18.03 8.93
N LEU A 78 8.73 18.74 9.88
CA LEU A 78 8.89 18.31 11.28
C LEU A 78 8.05 19.22 12.18
N VAL A 79 7.24 18.62 13.06
CA VAL A 79 6.37 19.36 13.96
C VAL A 79 6.55 18.86 15.40
N GLY A 80 7.04 19.76 16.27
CA GLY A 80 7.04 19.52 17.72
C GLY A 80 5.61 19.68 18.26
N VAL A 81 5.12 18.67 18.98
CA VAL A 81 3.74 18.63 19.49
C VAL A 81 3.77 18.45 20.99
N PRO A 82 3.29 19.44 21.78
CA PRO A 82 3.12 19.28 23.23
C PRO A 82 2.13 18.14 23.56
N ALA A 83 2.33 17.49 24.70
CA ALA A 83 1.47 16.38 25.12
C ALA A 83 -0.02 16.75 25.18
N ALA A 84 -0.33 17.96 25.63
CA ALA A 84 -1.71 18.44 25.76
C ALA A 84 -2.44 18.58 24.41
N GLU A 85 -1.71 18.79 23.30
CA GLU A 85 -2.26 19.01 21.96
C GLU A 85 -2.05 17.80 21.05
N LEU A 86 -1.48 16.70 21.56
CA LEU A 86 -0.95 15.63 20.72
C LEU A 86 -2.02 14.99 19.84
N LEU A 87 -3.16 14.62 20.39
CA LEU A 87 -4.21 13.92 19.64
C LEU A 87 -4.84 14.82 18.57
N GLU A 88 -5.21 16.06 18.94
CA GLU A 88 -5.84 17.02 18.03
C GLU A 88 -4.89 17.46 16.91
N THR A 89 -3.62 17.69 17.24
CA THR A 89 -2.62 18.07 16.24
C THR A 89 -2.33 16.93 15.29
N GLU A 90 -2.25 15.68 15.77
CA GLU A 90 -2.05 14.52 14.92
C GLU A 90 -3.19 14.30 13.92
N GLU A 91 -4.45 14.54 14.31
CA GLU A 91 -5.60 14.48 13.41
C GLU A 91 -5.44 15.49 12.24
N ARG A 92 -5.04 16.73 12.51
CA ARG A 92 -4.76 17.74 11.48
C ARG A 92 -3.58 17.37 10.58
N LEU A 93 -2.50 16.87 11.19
CA LEU A 93 -1.31 16.45 10.45
C LEU A 93 -1.57 15.23 9.57
N LEU A 94 -2.50 14.35 9.94
CA LEU A 94 -2.90 13.22 9.12
C LEU A 94 -3.56 13.68 7.81
N GLU A 95 -4.36 14.73 7.83
CA GLU A 95 -4.96 15.30 6.61
C GLU A 95 -3.87 15.91 5.70
N ASP A 96 -2.87 16.58 6.29
CA ASP A 96 -1.71 17.07 5.52
C ASP A 96 -0.93 15.91 4.91
N ALA A 97 -0.68 14.83 5.67
CA ALA A 97 -0.01 13.65 5.19
C ALA A 97 -0.75 12.97 4.02
N ARG A 98 -2.09 12.89 4.08
CA ARG A 98 -2.92 12.38 2.97
C ARG A 98 -2.76 13.19 1.69
N ARG A 99 -2.56 14.51 1.80
CA ARG A 99 -2.33 15.40 0.65
C ARG A 99 -0.94 15.25 0.05
N LEU A 100 0.04 14.90 0.87
CA LEU A 100 1.44 14.73 0.47
C LEU A 100 1.76 13.34 -0.12
N MET A 101 0.87 12.36 0.05
CA MET A 101 1.09 11.00 -0.47
C MET A 101 1.19 10.94 -1.99
N GLY A 102 2.07 10.05 -2.47
CA GLY A 102 2.10 9.63 -3.87
C GLY A 102 0.79 8.98 -4.30
N ARG A 103 0.40 9.19 -5.57
CA ARG A 103 -0.83 8.67 -6.16
C ARG A 103 -0.56 8.11 -7.55
N LEU A 104 -1.33 7.12 -7.94
CA LEU A 104 -1.36 6.67 -9.32
C LEU A 104 -1.95 7.76 -10.23
N PRO A 105 -1.54 7.82 -11.52
CA PRO A 105 -1.94 8.90 -12.42
C PRO A 105 -3.41 8.85 -12.83
N LEU A 106 -4.13 7.78 -12.56
CA LEU A 106 -5.52 7.55 -12.98
C LEU A 106 -6.37 7.07 -11.81
N ASP A 107 -7.63 7.48 -11.81
CA ASP A 107 -8.63 7.05 -10.82
C ASP A 107 -9.32 5.73 -11.22
N GLU A 108 -9.34 5.39 -12.52
CA GLU A 108 -9.87 4.13 -13.05
C GLU A 108 -8.80 3.39 -13.85
N ILE A 109 -8.42 2.21 -13.36
CA ILE A 109 -7.35 1.37 -13.89
C ILE A 109 -7.91 -0.03 -14.10
N ASP A 110 -7.78 -0.55 -15.33
CA ASP A 110 -8.18 -1.92 -15.62
C ASP A 110 -7.14 -2.90 -15.07
N ILE A 111 -5.84 -2.57 -15.22
CA ILE A 111 -4.74 -3.42 -14.76
C ILE A 111 -3.63 -2.57 -14.13
N LEU A 112 -3.28 -2.88 -12.90
CA LEU A 112 -2.04 -2.41 -12.27
C LEU A 112 -1.01 -3.53 -12.36
N LEU A 113 0.11 -3.26 -13.02
CA LEU A 113 1.30 -4.11 -13.01
C LEU A 113 2.29 -3.54 -11.99
N CYS A 114 2.87 -4.43 -11.17
CA CYS A 114 3.95 -4.07 -10.25
C CYS A 114 5.11 -5.06 -10.47
N ASP A 115 6.35 -4.55 -10.53
CA ASP A 115 7.51 -5.44 -10.57
C ASP A 115 7.61 -6.27 -9.30
N ARG A 116 7.27 -5.67 -8.16
CA ARG A 116 7.50 -6.32 -6.88
C ARG A 116 6.49 -5.89 -5.79
N LEU A 117 6.33 -6.79 -4.85
CA LEU A 117 5.63 -6.61 -3.58
C LEU A 117 6.64 -6.85 -2.45
N GLY A 118 6.52 -6.13 -1.33
CA GLY A 118 7.41 -6.40 -0.20
C GLY A 118 7.10 -5.63 1.07
N LYS A 119 7.61 -6.17 2.18
CA LYS A 119 7.48 -5.55 3.51
C LYS A 119 8.24 -4.24 3.63
N ASN A 120 9.32 -4.08 2.87
CA ASN A 120 10.08 -2.84 2.74
C ASN A 120 9.35 -1.79 1.90
N VAL A 121 8.45 -2.21 1.00
CA VAL A 121 7.58 -1.33 0.22
C VAL A 121 6.41 -0.83 1.09
N SER A 122 5.71 -1.74 1.74
CA SER A 122 4.58 -1.43 2.61
C SER A 122 4.38 -2.52 3.66
N GLY A 123 3.89 -2.16 4.85
CA GLY A 123 3.51 -3.12 5.87
C GLY A 123 2.49 -4.17 5.39
N ALA A 124 1.67 -3.82 4.41
CA ALA A 124 0.71 -4.68 3.72
C ALA A 124 1.24 -5.21 2.38
N GLY A 125 2.56 -5.20 2.15
CA GLY A 125 3.19 -5.65 0.92
C GLY A 125 3.05 -4.66 -0.26
N LEU A 126 1.84 -4.24 -0.58
CA LEU A 126 1.48 -3.08 -1.39
C LEU A 126 0.82 -2.03 -0.49
N ASP A 127 1.00 -0.74 -0.78
CA ASP A 127 0.30 0.30 -0.03
C ASP A 127 -1.19 0.32 -0.43
N THR A 128 -2.03 -0.07 0.51
CA THR A 128 -3.50 -0.13 0.34
C THR A 128 -4.09 1.23 0.01
N ASN A 129 -3.43 2.34 0.43
CA ASN A 129 -3.85 3.69 0.11
C ASN A 129 -3.55 4.05 -1.35
N VAL A 130 -2.57 3.41 -1.97
CA VAL A 130 -2.22 3.58 -3.40
C VAL A 130 -3.07 2.67 -4.27
N VAL A 131 -3.27 1.39 -3.86
CA VAL A 131 -3.98 0.42 -4.70
C VAL A 131 -5.50 0.40 -4.48
N GLY A 132 -6.01 1.09 -3.46
CA GLY A 132 -7.45 1.16 -3.18
C GLY A 132 -8.09 -0.16 -2.74
N ARG A 133 -7.30 -1.13 -2.24
CA ARG A 133 -7.77 -2.44 -1.76
C ARG A 133 -7.48 -2.62 -0.28
N SER A 134 -8.40 -3.24 0.46
CA SER A 134 -8.22 -3.53 1.88
C SER A 134 -7.63 -4.93 2.12
N VAL A 135 -6.74 -5.05 3.10
CA VAL A 135 -6.21 -6.36 3.56
C VAL A 135 -7.26 -7.24 4.23
N TYR A 136 -8.41 -6.69 4.58
CA TYR A 136 -9.54 -7.45 5.17
C TYR A 136 -10.56 -7.94 4.14
N GLY A 137 -10.22 -7.85 2.89
CA GLY A 137 -11.03 -8.23 1.74
C GLY A 137 -11.36 -7.03 0.86
N TYR A 138 -11.56 -7.30 -0.42
CA TYR A 138 -11.91 -6.27 -1.39
C TYR A 138 -12.92 -6.79 -2.41
N THR A 139 -13.65 -5.85 -3.02
CA THR A 139 -14.47 -6.12 -4.20
C THR A 139 -13.81 -5.46 -5.40
N ALA A 140 -13.59 -6.22 -6.48
CA ALA A 140 -12.95 -5.69 -7.68
C ALA A 140 -13.67 -4.45 -8.20
N GLY A 141 -12.91 -3.39 -8.48
CA GLY A 141 -13.42 -2.12 -8.96
C GLY A 141 -14.18 -1.28 -7.93
N GLN A 142 -14.08 -1.59 -6.65
CA GLN A 142 -14.60 -0.75 -5.57
C GLN A 142 -13.45 -0.37 -4.62
N PRO A 143 -13.09 0.91 -4.50
CA PRO A 143 -12.08 1.36 -3.56
C PRO A 143 -12.58 1.21 -2.12
N TRP A 144 -11.68 0.89 -1.21
CA TRP A 144 -12.02 0.75 0.22
C TRP A 144 -12.13 2.09 0.96
N ARG A 145 -11.75 3.19 0.27
CA ARG A 145 -11.88 4.59 0.71
C ARG A 145 -12.28 5.47 -0.45
N ASP A 146 -13.01 6.54 -0.16
CA ASP A 146 -13.30 7.58 -1.14
C ASP A 146 -11.99 8.28 -1.60
N GLY A 147 -11.94 8.64 -2.87
CA GLY A 147 -10.77 9.30 -3.48
C GLY A 147 -9.58 8.39 -3.77
N MET A 148 -9.71 7.07 -3.60
CA MET A 148 -8.73 6.08 -4.05
C MET A 148 -9.06 5.55 -5.44
N PRO A 149 -8.07 5.05 -6.19
CA PRO A 149 -8.31 4.50 -7.51
C PRO A 149 -9.14 3.21 -7.46
N ARG A 150 -9.91 3.00 -8.52
CA ARG A 150 -10.59 1.73 -8.80
C ARG A 150 -9.70 0.88 -9.69
N ILE A 151 -9.15 -0.19 -9.15
CA ILE A 151 -8.26 -1.11 -9.87
C ILE A 151 -8.95 -2.46 -9.99
N LEU A 152 -9.21 -2.90 -11.24
CA LEU A 152 -9.91 -4.15 -11.48
C LEU A 152 -9.00 -5.37 -11.28
N ARG A 153 -7.76 -5.30 -11.80
CA ARG A 153 -6.78 -6.39 -11.70
C ARG A 153 -5.44 -5.85 -11.23
N ILE A 154 -4.79 -6.60 -10.36
CA ILE A 154 -3.40 -6.36 -9.94
C ILE A 154 -2.59 -7.60 -10.26
N ALA A 155 -1.49 -7.42 -10.99
CA ALA A 155 -0.51 -8.45 -11.24
C ALA A 155 0.85 -8.02 -10.70
N VAL A 156 1.50 -8.89 -9.93
CA VAL A 156 2.80 -8.62 -9.31
C VAL A 156 3.79 -9.68 -9.76
N MET A 157 4.97 -9.24 -10.23
CA MET A 157 5.94 -10.12 -10.86
C MET A 157 6.88 -10.79 -9.85
N ASP A 158 7.23 -10.12 -8.75
CA ASP A 158 8.21 -10.68 -7.79
C ASP A 158 7.94 -10.26 -6.35
N LEU A 159 8.59 -10.96 -5.40
CA LEU A 159 8.69 -10.58 -4.00
C LEU A 159 10.06 -9.95 -3.76
N THR A 160 10.13 -8.87 -2.97
CA THR A 160 11.42 -8.25 -2.62
C THR A 160 12.29 -9.17 -1.76
N ASP A 161 13.61 -9.07 -1.91
CA ASP A 161 14.56 -9.84 -1.09
C ASP A 161 14.44 -9.45 0.39
N GLU A 162 14.24 -8.16 0.66
CA GLU A 162 14.10 -7.60 2.01
C GLU A 162 12.84 -8.08 2.75
N SER A 163 11.93 -8.75 2.06
CA SER A 163 10.73 -9.35 2.67
C SER A 163 11.04 -10.68 3.36
N ASP A 164 12.19 -11.30 3.08
CA ASP A 164 12.58 -12.58 3.67
C ASP A 164 11.49 -13.66 3.53
N GLY A 165 10.88 -13.73 2.35
CA GLY A 165 9.76 -14.63 2.06
C GLY A 165 8.40 -14.21 2.63
N ASN A 166 8.31 -13.13 3.41
CA ASN A 166 7.05 -12.65 3.95
C ASN A 166 6.21 -11.95 2.87
N ALA A 167 5.26 -12.67 2.32
CA ALA A 167 4.36 -12.20 1.26
C ALA A 167 2.99 -11.72 1.78
N VAL A 168 2.89 -11.29 3.04
CA VAL A 168 1.65 -10.65 3.53
C VAL A 168 1.31 -9.47 2.65
N GLY A 169 0.06 -9.44 2.18
CA GLY A 169 -0.44 -8.52 1.17
C GLY A 169 -0.60 -9.16 -0.21
N MET A 170 -0.07 -10.37 -0.44
CA MET A 170 -0.34 -11.09 -1.71
C MET A 170 -1.84 -11.32 -1.94
N GLY A 171 -2.65 -11.34 -0.88
CA GLY A 171 -4.11 -11.40 -0.99
C GLY A 171 -4.77 -10.16 -1.61
N LEU A 172 -4.03 -9.07 -1.80
CA LEU A 172 -4.45 -7.90 -2.59
C LEU A 172 -4.26 -8.10 -4.10
N VAL A 173 -3.50 -9.12 -4.49
CA VAL A 173 -3.06 -9.36 -5.87
C VAL A 173 -3.95 -10.42 -6.52
N ASP A 174 -4.22 -10.28 -7.82
CA ASP A 174 -5.03 -11.26 -8.57
C ASP A 174 -4.14 -12.31 -9.26
N PHE A 175 -3.00 -11.92 -9.81
CA PHE A 175 -2.12 -12.76 -10.62
C PHE A 175 -0.66 -12.61 -10.25
N VAL A 176 0.05 -13.73 -10.18
CA VAL A 176 1.50 -13.78 -9.97
C VAL A 176 2.12 -14.86 -10.85
N PRO A 177 3.38 -14.75 -11.28
CA PRO A 177 4.11 -15.83 -11.89
C PRO A 177 4.57 -16.85 -10.83
N ARG A 178 4.89 -18.07 -11.28
CA ARG A 178 5.37 -19.15 -10.43
C ARG A 178 6.58 -18.75 -9.58
N ARG A 179 7.52 -18.00 -10.15
CA ARG A 179 8.71 -17.53 -9.43
C ARG A 179 8.40 -16.67 -8.21
N PHE A 180 7.30 -15.90 -8.22
CA PHE A 180 6.82 -15.21 -7.03
C PHE A 180 6.38 -16.21 -5.96
N ALA A 181 5.56 -17.20 -6.33
CA ALA A 181 5.05 -18.21 -5.41
C ALA A 181 6.16 -19.06 -4.78
N GLU A 182 7.21 -19.37 -5.53
CA GLU A 182 8.39 -20.13 -5.08
C GLU A 182 9.22 -19.36 -4.04
N ARG A 183 9.12 -18.04 -3.99
CA ARG A 183 9.81 -17.19 -3.00
C ARG A 183 9.03 -16.98 -1.70
N VAL A 184 7.78 -17.40 -1.66
CA VAL A 184 6.93 -17.20 -0.48
C VAL A 184 7.29 -18.21 0.60
N ASP A 185 7.70 -17.71 1.77
CA ASP A 185 7.74 -18.49 3.00
C ASP A 185 6.32 -18.54 3.60
N ALA A 186 5.68 -19.69 3.47
CA ALA A 186 4.30 -19.89 3.90
C ALA A 186 4.15 -19.76 5.42
N GLU A 187 5.17 -20.13 6.20
CA GLU A 187 5.11 -20.08 7.65
C GLU A 187 5.23 -18.64 8.17
N VAL A 188 6.22 -17.89 7.68
CA VAL A 188 6.41 -16.47 8.02
C VAL A 188 5.20 -15.65 7.59
N THR A 189 4.69 -15.88 6.36
CA THR A 189 3.50 -15.20 5.86
C THR A 189 2.26 -15.51 6.69
N ARG A 190 2.04 -16.78 7.04
CA ARG A 190 0.94 -17.21 7.90
C ARG A 190 1.03 -16.58 9.28
N LEU A 191 2.19 -16.62 9.92
CA LEU A 191 2.39 -16.05 11.26
C LEU A 191 2.08 -14.55 11.26
N ASN A 192 2.58 -13.81 10.26
CA ASN A 192 2.30 -12.37 10.16
C ASN A 192 0.81 -12.09 9.96
N SER A 193 0.11 -12.83 9.08
CA SER A 193 -1.31 -12.61 8.82
C SER A 193 -2.20 -12.91 10.04
N LEU A 194 -1.86 -13.93 10.82
CA LEU A 194 -2.56 -14.26 12.05
C LEU A 194 -2.33 -13.20 13.14
N THR A 195 -1.09 -12.75 13.30
CA THR A 195 -0.74 -11.72 14.30
C THR A 195 -1.41 -10.38 14.00
N SER A 196 -1.58 -10.03 12.72
CA SER A 196 -2.25 -8.80 12.30
C SER A 196 -3.77 -8.94 12.13
N CYS A 197 -4.35 -10.11 12.49
CA CYS A 197 -5.77 -10.40 12.33
C CYS A 197 -6.28 -10.20 10.87
N SER A 198 -5.42 -10.37 9.87
CA SER A 198 -5.71 -10.16 8.45
C SER A 198 -5.49 -11.42 7.59
N PRO A 199 -6.24 -12.52 7.80
CA PRO A 199 -6.02 -13.77 7.06
C PRO A 199 -6.24 -13.61 5.55
N THR A 200 -7.04 -12.63 5.11
CA THR A 200 -7.23 -12.31 3.70
C THR A 200 -5.98 -11.79 3.03
N ALA A 201 -5.06 -11.15 3.77
CA ALA A 201 -3.79 -10.66 3.27
C ALA A 201 -2.81 -11.77 2.84
N ALA A 202 -3.03 -13.01 3.31
CA ALA A 202 -2.24 -14.18 2.97
C ALA A 202 -2.93 -15.12 1.96
N LYS A 203 -4.07 -14.73 1.36
CA LYS A 203 -4.71 -15.51 0.31
C LYS A 203 -3.81 -15.56 -0.93
N THR A 204 -3.62 -16.76 -1.45
CA THR A 204 -2.80 -16.97 -2.65
C THR A 204 -3.52 -16.44 -3.89
N PRO A 205 -2.89 -15.57 -4.68
CA PRO A 205 -3.39 -15.17 -6.00
C PRO A 205 -3.33 -16.33 -6.99
N VAL A 206 -3.90 -16.13 -8.18
CA VAL A 206 -3.78 -17.13 -9.27
C VAL A 206 -2.32 -17.15 -9.74
N VAL A 207 -1.69 -18.32 -9.66
CA VAL A 207 -0.29 -18.55 -10.06
C VAL A 207 -0.23 -19.02 -11.50
N LEU A 208 0.49 -18.29 -12.36
CA LEU A 208 0.70 -18.57 -13.78
C LEU A 208 2.15 -19.07 -13.99
N ALA A 209 2.42 -19.65 -15.16
CA ALA A 209 3.73 -20.23 -15.46
C ALA A 209 4.87 -19.19 -15.45
N ASP A 210 4.61 -18.00 -16.01
CA ASP A 210 5.57 -16.91 -16.14
C ASP A 210 4.90 -15.52 -16.10
N ASP A 211 5.70 -14.45 -16.21
CA ASP A 211 5.21 -13.07 -16.15
C ASP A 211 4.30 -12.74 -17.34
N ARG A 212 4.63 -13.27 -18.53
CA ARG A 212 3.82 -13.05 -19.73
C ARG A 212 2.42 -13.63 -19.55
N GLU A 213 2.31 -14.85 -19.05
CA GLU A 213 1.00 -15.48 -18.78
C GLU A 213 0.23 -14.74 -17.70
N ALA A 214 0.89 -14.25 -16.64
CA ALA A 214 0.25 -13.47 -15.60
C ALA A 214 -0.36 -12.16 -16.16
N ILE A 215 0.39 -11.45 -17.01
CA ILE A 215 -0.08 -10.24 -17.68
C ILE A 215 -1.23 -10.56 -18.65
N LEU A 216 -1.12 -11.62 -19.45
CA LEU A 216 -2.17 -12.05 -20.36
C LEU A 216 -3.45 -12.46 -19.62
N ALA A 217 -3.34 -13.11 -18.47
CA ALA A 217 -4.50 -13.43 -17.62
C ALA A 217 -5.18 -12.18 -17.10
N ALA A 218 -4.41 -11.16 -16.67
CA ALA A 218 -4.95 -9.86 -16.28
C ALA A 218 -5.70 -9.19 -17.43
N ILE A 219 -5.14 -9.19 -18.65
CA ILE A 219 -5.78 -8.63 -19.85
C ILE A 219 -7.08 -9.37 -20.18
N ARG A 220 -7.03 -10.71 -20.23
CA ARG A 220 -8.20 -11.56 -20.60
C ARG A 220 -9.36 -11.45 -19.61
N THR A 221 -9.10 -11.07 -18.38
CA THR A 221 -10.11 -10.92 -17.33
C THR A 221 -10.51 -9.46 -17.07
N SER A 222 -10.01 -8.53 -17.89
CA SER A 222 -10.35 -7.11 -17.87
C SER A 222 -11.44 -6.77 -18.91
N PRO A 223 -12.13 -5.62 -18.79
CA PRO A 223 -13.13 -5.21 -19.78
C PRO A 223 -12.53 -5.07 -21.19
N LEU A 224 -13.30 -5.52 -22.18
CA LEU A 224 -12.96 -5.31 -23.58
C LEU A 224 -13.25 -3.84 -23.96
N ARG A 225 -12.19 -3.07 -24.19
CA ARG A 225 -12.26 -1.69 -24.68
C ARG A 225 -11.71 -1.64 -26.10
N ARG A 226 -12.26 -0.77 -26.94
CA ARG A 226 -11.78 -0.58 -28.34
C ARG A 226 -10.34 -0.08 -28.38
N GLU A 227 -10.00 0.82 -27.47
CA GLU A 227 -8.67 1.44 -27.29
C GLU A 227 -7.67 0.54 -26.57
N GLY A 228 -8.08 -0.63 -26.13
CA GLY A 228 -7.28 -1.52 -25.29
C GLY A 228 -7.43 -1.24 -23.78
N PRO A 229 -6.86 -2.09 -22.92
CA PRO A 229 -6.98 -1.94 -21.47
C PRO A 229 -6.20 -0.73 -20.94
N ARG A 230 -6.74 -0.07 -19.92
CA ARG A 230 -6.06 0.98 -19.16
C ARG A 230 -5.07 0.31 -18.18
N VAL A 231 -3.83 0.21 -18.61
CA VAL A 231 -2.74 -0.38 -17.80
C VAL A 231 -1.90 0.73 -17.20
N VAL A 232 -1.64 0.62 -15.91
CA VAL A 232 -0.61 1.39 -15.20
C VAL A 232 0.44 0.39 -14.72
N TYR A 233 1.71 0.66 -14.99
CA TYR A 233 2.82 -0.18 -14.61
C TYR A 233 3.78 0.62 -13.74
N VAL A 234 4.04 0.14 -12.54
CA VAL A 234 4.91 0.74 -11.53
C VAL A 234 5.97 -0.26 -11.09
N ARG A 235 7.09 0.22 -10.60
CA ARG A 235 8.08 -0.64 -9.95
C ARG A 235 7.46 -1.29 -8.70
N ASP A 236 6.92 -0.46 -7.83
CA ASP A 236 6.14 -0.83 -6.64
C ASP A 236 5.31 0.36 -6.17
N THR A 237 4.56 0.22 -5.07
CA THR A 237 3.70 1.29 -4.55
C THR A 237 4.43 2.36 -3.73
N LEU A 238 5.73 2.22 -3.52
CA LEU A 238 6.57 3.21 -2.87
C LEU A 238 7.19 4.18 -3.88
N GLU A 239 7.54 3.68 -5.07
CA GLU A 239 8.20 4.44 -6.14
C GLU A 239 7.20 4.79 -7.25
N LEU A 240 6.53 5.97 -7.12
CA LEU A 240 5.49 6.43 -8.03
C LEU A 240 5.91 7.67 -8.86
N GLU A 241 7.14 8.13 -8.74
CA GLU A 241 7.65 9.27 -9.53
C GLU A 241 7.66 8.96 -11.02
N ARG A 242 8.03 7.73 -11.36
CA ARG A 242 8.06 7.23 -12.73
C ARG A 242 7.11 6.06 -12.89
N VAL A 243 6.13 6.22 -13.77
CA VAL A 243 5.17 5.17 -14.09
C VAL A 243 5.06 5.01 -15.60
N LEU A 244 4.73 3.82 -16.07
CA LEU A 244 4.36 3.60 -17.46
C LEU A 244 2.85 3.43 -17.55
N VAL A 245 2.27 3.90 -18.63
CA VAL A 245 0.84 3.73 -18.91
C VAL A 245 0.65 3.17 -20.31
N SER A 246 -0.39 2.37 -20.52
CA SER A 246 -0.75 1.92 -21.86
C SER A 246 -1.18 3.09 -22.74
N GLU A 247 -1.10 2.91 -24.05
CA GLU A 247 -1.50 3.93 -25.03
C GLU A 247 -2.96 4.37 -24.83
N ALA A 248 -3.83 3.46 -24.41
CA ALA A 248 -5.21 3.75 -24.04
C ALA A 248 -5.36 4.78 -22.91
N CYS A 249 -4.33 4.93 -22.06
CA CYS A 249 -4.32 5.92 -20.99
C CYS A 249 -3.79 7.29 -21.42
N ARG A 250 -3.11 7.40 -22.57
CA ARG A 250 -2.46 8.64 -23.02
C ARG A 250 -3.40 9.84 -23.03
N PRO A 251 -4.63 9.78 -23.59
CA PRO A 251 -5.56 10.92 -23.58
C PRO A 251 -6.01 11.33 -22.17
N LEU A 252 -5.85 10.45 -21.18
CA LEU A 252 -6.26 10.67 -19.79
C LEU A 252 -5.17 11.30 -18.92
N VAL A 253 -3.91 11.22 -19.36
CA VAL A 253 -2.73 11.73 -18.62
C VAL A 253 -2.11 12.95 -19.30
N GLU A 254 -2.18 13.05 -20.63
CA GLU A 254 -1.58 14.14 -21.40
C GLU A 254 -2.23 15.49 -21.06
N GLY A 255 -1.40 16.48 -20.69
CA GLY A 255 -1.86 17.80 -20.26
C GLY A 255 -2.43 17.88 -18.84
N ARG A 256 -2.43 16.78 -18.10
CA ARG A 256 -2.88 16.77 -16.69
C ARG A 256 -1.84 17.47 -15.81
N LYS A 257 -2.29 18.36 -14.94
CA LYS A 257 -1.40 19.09 -14.01
C LYS A 257 -0.62 18.12 -13.12
N GLY A 258 0.70 18.28 -13.09
CA GLY A 258 1.59 17.46 -12.26
C GLY A 258 2.00 16.13 -12.92
N ILE A 259 1.64 15.92 -14.20
CA ILE A 259 2.07 14.76 -14.98
C ILE A 259 2.83 15.27 -16.21
N GLU A 260 4.01 14.73 -16.45
CA GLU A 260 4.83 14.94 -17.64
C GLU A 260 4.97 13.63 -18.42
N VAL A 261 4.67 13.66 -19.70
CA VAL A 261 4.86 12.52 -20.60
C VAL A 261 6.28 12.60 -21.17
N VAL A 262 7.17 11.79 -20.64
CA VAL A 262 8.63 11.84 -20.96
C VAL A 262 9.04 10.92 -22.12
N SER A 263 8.18 9.97 -22.53
CA SER A 263 8.49 9.06 -23.65
C SER A 263 7.22 8.59 -24.36
N GLY A 264 7.39 8.11 -25.59
CA GLY A 264 6.31 7.47 -26.35
C GLY A 264 6.10 6.01 -25.96
N PRO A 265 5.05 5.34 -26.53
CA PRO A 265 4.74 3.95 -26.25
C PRO A 265 5.86 3.02 -26.74
N ALA A 266 6.14 1.97 -25.95
CA ALA A 266 7.05 0.90 -26.32
C ALA A 266 6.45 -0.44 -25.90
N PRO A 267 6.71 -1.53 -26.64
CA PRO A 267 6.22 -2.85 -26.27
C PRO A 267 6.91 -3.35 -25.01
N LEU A 268 6.14 -4.06 -24.16
CA LEU A 268 6.73 -4.81 -23.06
C LEU A 268 7.68 -5.88 -23.63
N ARG A 269 8.86 -5.98 -23.06
CA ARG A 269 9.89 -6.95 -23.48
C ARG A 269 9.94 -8.10 -22.49
N PHE A 270 10.09 -9.31 -23.03
CA PHE A 270 10.22 -10.53 -22.26
C PHE A 270 11.45 -11.28 -22.73
N ASP A 271 12.10 -11.97 -21.80
CA ASP A 271 13.17 -12.91 -22.15
C ASP A 271 12.58 -14.22 -22.71
N GLU A 272 13.47 -15.17 -23.07
CA GLU A 272 13.09 -16.48 -23.62
C GLU A 272 12.27 -17.33 -22.64
N ARG A 273 12.34 -17.04 -21.34
CA ARG A 273 11.59 -17.72 -20.29
C ARG A 273 10.28 -17.02 -19.95
N GLY A 274 9.87 -16.01 -20.73
CA GLY A 274 8.66 -15.23 -20.47
C GLY A 274 8.77 -14.23 -19.31
N ARG A 275 9.97 -13.98 -18.78
CA ARG A 275 10.19 -13.01 -17.69
C ARG A 275 10.19 -11.60 -18.25
N LEU A 276 9.43 -10.71 -17.63
CA LEU A 276 9.35 -9.30 -17.98
C LEU A 276 10.68 -8.60 -17.70
N GLN A 277 11.18 -7.88 -18.70
CA GLN A 277 12.34 -7.00 -18.55
C GLN A 277 11.84 -5.66 -17.99
N SER A 278 12.14 -5.40 -16.72
CA SER A 278 11.69 -4.18 -16.05
C SER A 278 12.30 -2.93 -16.68
N PRO A 279 11.49 -1.92 -17.02
CA PRO A 279 11.98 -0.63 -17.47
C PRO A 279 12.42 0.29 -16.32
N PHE A 280 12.30 -0.17 -15.06
CA PHE A 280 12.68 0.58 -13.86
C PHE A 280 14.04 0.14 -13.29
N ALA A 281 14.72 -0.78 -13.96
CA ALA A 281 16.05 -1.29 -13.55
C ALA A 281 17.14 -0.24 -13.80
#